data_101862eec67b5bcdc47704b1b13270f1
#
_entry.id   101862eec67b5bcdc47704b1b13270f1
#
_cell.length_a   1.000
_cell.length_b   1.000
_cell.length_c   1.000
_cell.angle_alpha   90.00
_cell.angle_beta   90.00
_cell.angle_gamma   90.00
#
_symmetry.space_group_name_H-M   'P 1'
#
loop_
_entity.id
_entity.type
_entity.pdbx_description
1 polymer ?
#
loop_
_entity_poly.entity_id
_entity_poly.type
_entity_poly.pdbx_seq_one_letter_code
_entity_poly.pdbx_strand_id
1 'polypeptide(L)'
;MTALGGGCGSRHTRRPETGTKAADPPRSPDGPPPGGTSGPHGTFPRRHPGRVRCVTDRRSRAETTAVPRHRKWCRMHQPGMPPPPPAPLDGGTGGQIQLPPGAVVPTPVPAAVPAHPDVAHTGVAVLLIGPAGAGKTTVARYWAERRPVPTASISLDDVREWVRAGFADPRAGWDDRSEAQYRLARRTCGFAARNYLANGISCILDDAVFPDRPAVGLGGWKRHVGPGLIPVVLLPGLDVVLERNAARTGTRRLSDEEVATIHGRMAGWYGSGLPIIDNSRHDVATTARMLDEAVARSLSSPPAW
;
A
#
# COMPACT_ATOMS: atom_id res chain seq x y z
N MET A 1 26.61 70.55 -8.62
CA MET A 1 26.06 71.62 -7.84
C MET A 1 25.23 71.06 -6.74
N THR A 2 25.75 71.07 -5.58
CA THR A 2 25.27 71.50 -4.27
C THR A 2 24.40 70.39 -3.61
N ALA A 3 24.88 69.62 -2.70
CA ALA A 3 25.52 69.83 -1.36
C ALA A 3 24.49 69.86 -0.22
N LEU A 4 24.78 69.03 0.82
CA LEU A 4 24.51 69.21 2.25
C LEU A 4 23.09 68.79 2.72
N GLY A 5 22.87 68.15 3.80
CA GLY A 5 23.69 67.73 4.94
C GLY A 5 22.78 67.30 6.07
N GLY A 6 23.32 66.48 6.90
CA GLY A 6 23.29 66.63 8.34
C GLY A 6 22.12 66.04 9.13
N GLY A 7 22.47 65.27 10.14
CA GLY A 7 21.74 65.30 11.39
C GLY A 7 21.73 63.98 12.17
N CYS A 8 22.75 63.75 12.90
CA CYS A 8 22.99 62.96 14.08
C CYS A 8 21.87 63.09 15.15
N GLY A 9 21.47 61.97 15.81
CA GLY A 9 20.56 62.05 16.94
C GLY A 9 20.42 60.70 17.66
N SER A 10 21.47 60.27 18.36
CA SER A 10 21.43 59.23 19.37
C SER A 10 20.56 59.62 20.55
N ARG A 11 19.61 58.77 20.93
CA ARG A 11 19.07 58.75 22.31
C ARG A 11 19.00 57.36 22.84
N HIS A 12 19.87 57.07 23.78
CA HIS A 12 19.74 56.04 24.80
C HIS A 12 18.45 56.29 25.58
N THR A 13 17.64 55.24 25.74
CA THR A 13 16.74 55.13 26.88
C THR A 13 16.76 53.72 27.42
N ARG A 14 16.96 53.68 28.70
CA ARG A 14 17.21 52.58 29.63
C ARG A 14 16.08 51.58 29.67
N ARG A 15 16.46 50.29 29.84
CA ARG A 15 15.64 49.17 30.37
C ARG A 15 15.16 49.52 31.79
N PRO A 16 14.00 49.02 32.19
CA PRO A 16 13.79 48.54 33.54
C PRO A 16 13.71 47.00 33.52
N GLU A 17 14.56 46.40 34.34
CA GLU A 17 14.46 45.03 34.80
C GLU A 17 13.27 44.92 35.76
N THR A 18 12.30 44.05 35.45
CA THR A 18 11.39 43.55 36.49
C THR A 18 11.47 42.06 36.46
N GLY A 19 12.15 41.53 37.47
CA GLY A 19 12.17 40.11 37.78
C GLY A 19 10.77 39.59 38.09
N THR A 20 10.36 38.56 37.41
CA THR A 20 9.21 37.77 37.81
C THR A 20 9.71 36.37 38.18
N LYS A 21 9.56 36.12 39.45
CA LYS A 21 9.84 34.92 40.23
C LYS A 21 9.11 33.74 39.59
N ALA A 22 9.84 32.68 39.29
CA ALA A 22 9.28 31.38 38.90
C ALA A 22 8.40 30.85 40.04
N ALA A 23 7.16 30.55 39.71
CA ALA A 23 6.24 29.84 40.61
C ALA A 23 6.42 28.32 40.36
N ASP A 24 6.64 27.57 41.46
CA ASP A 24 6.68 26.14 41.51
C ASP A 24 5.32 25.54 41.11
N PRO A 25 5.30 24.36 40.44
CA PRO A 25 4.04 23.67 40.16
C PRO A 25 3.48 23.03 41.42
N PRO A 26 2.15 22.94 41.55
CA PRO A 26 1.49 22.37 42.73
C PRO A 26 1.74 20.86 42.83
N ARG A 27 2.12 20.42 44.03
CA ARG A 27 2.21 19.01 44.42
C ARG A 27 0.81 18.41 44.49
N SER A 28 0.64 17.24 43.90
CA SER A 28 -0.54 16.38 44.04
C SER A 28 -0.64 15.88 45.48
N PRO A 29 -1.81 15.87 46.09
CA PRO A 29 -2.08 15.14 47.32
C PRO A 29 -2.52 13.70 47.02
N ASP A 30 -2.31 12.85 48.02
CA ASP A 30 -2.88 11.54 48.27
C ASP A 30 -2.10 10.32 47.81
N GLY A 31 -1.31 9.86 48.81
CA GLY A 31 -0.81 8.51 48.91
C GLY A 31 -1.90 7.56 49.43
N PRO A 32 -1.77 6.24 49.25
CA PRO A 32 -2.79 5.28 49.68
C PRO A 32 -2.73 5.05 51.20
N PRO A 33 -3.89 4.71 51.85
CA PRO A 33 -3.99 4.42 53.25
C PRO A 33 -3.36 3.04 53.57
N PRO A 34 -2.85 2.86 54.81
CA PRO A 34 -2.29 1.60 55.25
C PRO A 34 -3.35 0.65 55.80
N GLY A 35 -3.17 -0.62 55.51
CA GLY A 35 -3.42 -1.80 56.32
C GLY A 35 -4.79 -2.02 56.91
N GLY A 36 -5.39 -3.16 56.56
CA GLY A 36 -6.52 -3.77 57.22
C GLY A 36 -6.65 -5.27 56.97
N THR A 37 -6.06 -6.08 57.88
CA THR A 37 -6.50 -7.38 58.43
C THR A 37 -6.94 -8.53 57.53
N SER A 38 -6.16 -9.56 57.64
CA SER A 38 -6.35 -11.02 57.51
C SER A 38 -7.78 -11.56 57.74
N GLY A 39 -8.21 -12.46 56.82
CA GLY A 39 -9.31 -13.40 57.00
C GLY A 39 -9.35 -14.42 55.84
N PRO A 40 -9.90 -15.62 56.03
CA PRO A 40 -9.16 -16.86 55.91
C PRO A 40 -9.31 -17.59 54.56
N HIS A 41 -8.36 -18.51 54.38
CA HIS A 41 -8.21 -19.53 53.33
C HIS A 41 -9.51 -20.14 52.80
N GLY A 42 -9.81 -19.87 51.52
CA GLY A 42 -10.75 -20.63 50.73
C GLY A 42 -10.02 -21.47 49.70
N THR A 43 -9.90 -22.76 49.97
CA THR A 43 -9.37 -23.80 49.07
C THR A 43 -10.26 -23.95 47.83
N PHE A 44 -9.79 -23.58 46.67
CA PHE A 44 -10.39 -23.96 45.39
C PHE A 44 -9.86 -25.35 44.98
N PRO A 45 -10.74 -26.30 44.65
CA PRO A 45 -10.34 -27.63 44.17
C PRO A 45 -9.79 -27.55 42.74
N ARG A 46 -8.60 -28.11 42.55
CA ARG A 46 -7.98 -28.40 41.25
C ARG A 46 -8.87 -29.36 40.49
N ARG A 47 -9.44 -28.95 39.35
CA ARG A 47 -10.06 -29.86 38.37
C ARG A 47 -8.98 -30.49 37.50
N HIS A 48 -8.85 -31.79 37.60
CA HIS A 48 -8.09 -32.64 36.66
C HIS A 48 -8.76 -32.66 35.28
N PRO A 49 -7.98 -32.74 34.18
CA PRO A 49 -8.56 -32.92 32.85
C PRO A 49 -9.14 -34.34 32.72
N GLY A 50 -10.46 -34.41 32.60
CA GLY A 50 -11.18 -35.66 32.34
C GLY A 50 -10.90 -36.19 30.95
N ARG A 51 -10.47 -37.43 30.87
CA ARG A 51 -10.41 -38.24 29.66
C ARG A 51 -11.81 -38.34 29.03
N VAL A 52 -11.94 -37.87 27.80
CA VAL A 52 -13.11 -38.14 26.96
C VAL A 52 -13.03 -39.60 26.50
N ARG A 53 -13.90 -40.47 27.03
CA ARG A 53 -14.12 -41.81 26.52
C ARG A 53 -15.02 -41.71 25.29
N CYS A 54 -14.56 -42.22 24.15
CA CYS A 54 -15.42 -42.54 23.02
C CYS A 54 -16.41 -43.61 23.42
N VAL A 55 -17.68 -43.28 23.43
CA VAL A 55 -18.78 -44.23 23.49
C VAL A 55 -19.17 -44.55 22.04
N THR A 56 -18.84 -45.76 21.61
CA THR A 56 -19.38 -46.34 20.39
C THR A 56 -20.78 -46.81 20.67
N ASP A 57 -21.77 -46.08 20.15
CA ASP A 57 -23.14 -46.62 20.09
C ASP A 57 -23.44 -47.08 18.67
N ARG A 58 -23.76 -48.34 18.58
CA ARG A 58 -24.23 -49.06 17.38
C ARG A 58 -25.74 -49.04 17.38
N ARG A 59 -26.29 -48.64 16.27
CA ARG A 59 -27.58 -49.00 15.65
C ARG A 59 -28.43 -47.78 15.31
N SER A 60 -28.51 -47.50 14.00
CA SER A 60 -29.77 -47.72 13.25
C SER A 60 -29.51 -47.40 11.76
N ARG A 61 -29.99 -48.34 10.97
CA ARG A 61 -30.12 -48.27 9.50
C ARG A 61 -31.15 -47.19 9.18
N ALA A 62 -30.83 -46.29 8.21
CA ALA A 62 -31.82 -45.87 7.20
C ALA A 62 -31.14 -45.01 6.12
N GLU A 63 -31.28 -45.47 4.92
CA GLU A 63 -31.44 -44.77 3.64
C GLU A 63 -30.34 -43.85 3.15
N THR A 64 -29.52 -44.46 2.29
CA THR A 64 -28.60 -43.81 1.37
C THR A 64 -29.38 -43.15 0.25
N THR A 65 -29.55 -41.82 0.33
CA THR A 65 -29.85 -40.99 -0.84
C THR A 65 -28.55 -40.58 -1.48
N ALA A 66 -28.25 -41.16 -2.62
CA ALA A 66 -27.05 -40.90 -3.42
C ALA A 66 -27.06 -39.47 -3.94
N VAL A 67 -26.13 -38.67 -3.46
CA VAL A 67 -25.79 -37.36 -4.05
C VAL A 67 -24.95 -37.64 -5.32
N PRO A 68 -25.32 -37.15 -6.50
CA PRO A 68 -24.53 -37.36 -7.70
C PRO A 68 -23.17 -36.67 -7.58
N ARG A 69 -22.11 -37.42 -7.59
CA ARG A 69 -20.74 -36.95 -7.69
C ARG A 69 -20.56 -36.30 -9.06
N HIS A 70 -20.54 -34.98 -9.10
CA HIS A 70 -20.04 -34.23 -10.25
C HIS A 70 -18.53 -34.47 -10.42
N ARG A 71 -18.20 -35.61 -11.04
CA ARG A 71 -16.86 -35.90 -11.61
C ARG A 71 -16.75 -35.24 -12.99
N LYS A 72 -16.71 -33.93 -13.09
CA LYS A 72 -16.48 -33.28 -14.40
C LYS A 72 -15.50 -32.10 -14.37
N TRP A 73 -14.81 -31.82 -13.24
CA TRP A 73 -13.88 -30.67 -13.16
C TRP A 73 -12.39 -31.01 -13.18
N CYS A 74 -11.99 -32.28 -13.26
CA CYS A 74 -10.58 -32.66 -13.25
C CYS A 74 -10.02 -33.17 -14.60
N ARG A 75 -10.64 -32.81 -15.73
CA ARG A 75 -10.14 -33.25 -17.03
C ARG A 75 -9.89 -32.12 -18.03
N MET A 76 -9.44 -30.94 -17.58
CA MET A 76 -8.89 -29.94 -18.46
C MET A 76 -7.69 -29.32 -17.75
N HIS A 77 -6.54 -29.73 -18.12
CA HIS A 77 -5.18 -29.20 -18.07
C HIS A 77 -4.20 -30.30 -17.71
N GLN A 78 -4.00 -31.23 -18.63
CA GLN A 78 -2.67 -31.80 -18.76
C GLN A 78 -1.85 -30.76 -19.52
N PRO A 79 -0.71 -30.29 -18.98
CA PRO A 79 0.21 -29.47 -19.75
C PRO A 79 0.69 -30.30 -20.94
N GLY A 80 0.37 -29.88 -22.14
CA GLY A 80 0.99 -30.43 -23.34
C GLY A 80 2.50 -30.27 -23.21
N MET A 81 3.26 -31.32 -23.51
CA MET A 81 4.71 -31.27 -23.63
C MET A 81 5.06 -30.09 -24.56
N PRO A 82 6.06 -29.25 -24.19
CA PRO A 82 6.54 -28.23 -25.10
C PRO A 82 7.05 -28.89 -26.39
N PRO A 83 6.84 -28.26 -27.56
CA PRO A 83 7.36 -28.78 -28.82
C PRO A 83 8.89 -28.86 -28.73
N PRO A 84 9.50 -29.86 -29.39
CA PRO A 84 10.96 -29.99 -29.40
C PRO A 84 11.60 -28.73 -30.02
N PRO A 85 12.80 -28.34 -29.56
CA PRO A 85 13.50 -27.20 -30.13
C PRO A 85 13.78 -27.42 -31.62
N PRO A 86 13.72 -26.37 -32.46
CA PRO A 86 14.07 -26.51 -33.87
C PRO A 86 15.52 -26.97 -34.02
N ALA A 87 15.75 -27.87 -35.00
CA ALA A 87 17.06 -28.38 -35.32
C ALA A 87 18.02 -27.23 -35.67
N PRO A 88 19.34 -27.34 -35.35
CA PRO A 88 20.34 -26.35 -35.76
C PRO A 88 20.33 -26.23 -37.28
N LEU A 89 20.18 -25.03 -37.78
CA LEU A 89 20.43 -24.75 -39.20
C LEU A 89 21.92 -24.91 -39.44
N ASP A 90 22.29 -25.87 -40.28
CA ASP A 90 23.66 -26.05 -40.79
C ASP A 90 24.18 -24.76 -41.38
N GLY A 91 25.43 -24.44 -41.02
CA GLY A 91 26.17 -23.27 -41.47
C GLY A 91 26.32 -23.24 -42.98
N GLY A 92 25.44 -22.48 -43.61
CA GLY A 92 25.60 -22.11 -45.00
C GLY A 92 26.61 -20.97 -45.12
N THR A 93 27.70 -21.29 -45.82
CA THR A 93 28.77 -20.44 -46.33
C THR A 93 28.34 -19.04 -46.71
N GLY A 94 29.05 -18.02 -46.23
CA GLY A 94 28.86 -16.63 -46.53
C GLY A 94 28.93 -16.32 -48.04
N GLY A 95 27.79 -16.24 -48.68
CA GLY A 95 27.63 -15.67 -50.00
C GLY A 95 27.59 -14.15 -49.88
N GLN A 96 28.65 -13.48 -50.34
CA GLN A 96 28.66 -12.05 -50.51
C GLN A 96 27.61 -11.70 -51.59
N ILE A 97 26.51 -11.07 -51.19
CA ILE A 97 25.50 -10.56 -52.12
C ILE A 97 26.09 -9.31 -52.78
N GLN A 98 26.56 -9.45 -53.99
CA GLN A 98 26.98 -8.34 -54.85
C GLN A 98 25.71 -7.66 -55.37
N LEU A 99 25.44 -6.45 -54.88
CA LEU A 99 24.34 -5.62 -55.38
C LEU A 99 24.66 -5.15 -56.81
N PRO A 100 23.68 -5.20 -57.74
CA PRO A 100 23.87 -4.67 -59.09
C PRO A 100 24.07 -3.15 -59.05
N PRO A 101 24.92 -2.58 -59.95
CA PRO A 101 25.14 -1.15 -59.99
C PRO A 101 23.84 -0.44 -60.41
N GLY A 102 23.35 0.43 -59.52
CA GLY A 102 22.09 1.18 -59.70
C GLY A 102 21.01 0.94 -58.63
N ALA A 103 21.26 0.08 -57.66
CA ALA A 103 20.34 -0.09 -56.53
C ALA A 103 20.27 1.19 -55.69
N VAL A 104 19.18 1.89 -55.71
CA VAL A 104 18.88 3.01 -54.83
C VAL A 104 18.72 2.43 -53.44
N VAL A 105 19.70 2.69 -52.55
CA VAL A 105 19.60 2.36 -51.14
C VAL A 105 18.41 3.16 -50.59
N PRO A 106 17.35 2.54 -50.10
CA PRO A 106 16.25 3.29 -49.47
C PRO A 106 16.83 4.04 -48.28
N THR A 107 16.69 5.36 -48.29
CA THR A 107 16.98 6.21 -47.12
C THR A 107 16.31 5.61 -45.92
N PRO A 108 17.01 5.42 -44.77
CA PRO A 108 16.35 4.93 -43.56
C PRO A 108 15.22 5.89 -43.20
N VAL A 109 14.01 5.38 -43.29
CA VAL A 109 12.82 6.07 -42.73
C VAL A 109 13.17 6.37 -41.28
N PRO A 110 13.03 7.63 -40.80
CA PRO A 110 13.24 7.91 -39.39
C PRO A 110 12.44 6.89 -38.57
N ALA A 111 13.12 6.17 -37.69
CA ALA A 111 12.45 5.22 -36.82
C ALA A 111 11.32 5.98 -36.13
N ALA A 112 10.08 5.50 -36.30
CA ALA A 112 8.93 6.05 -35.62
C ALA A 112 9.30 6.16 -34.14
N VAL A 113 9.18 7.36 -33.58
CA VAL A 113 9.33 7.60 -32.15
C VAL A 113 8.45 6.55 -31.46
N PRO A 114 8.99 5.72 -30.56
CA PRO A 114 8.18 4.69 -29.93
C PRO A 114 6.95 5.36 -29.33
N ALA A 115 5.78 5.00 -29.81
CA ALA A 115 4.53 5.46 -29.25
C ALA A 115 4.59 5.17 -27.75
N HIS A 116 4.29 6.16 -26.91
CA HIS A 116 4.19 5.95 -25.48
C HIS A 116 3.36 4.69 -25.23
N PRO A 117 3.82 3.78 -24.36
CA PRO A 117 3.08 2.55 -24.12
C PRO A 117 1.63 2.92 -23.77
N ASP A 118 0.69 2.34 -24.47
CA ASP A 118 -0.73 2.55 -24.19
C ASP A 118 -1.04 1.92 -22.83
N VAL A 119 -0.94 2.74 -21.79
CA VAL A 119 -1.17 2.36 -20.40
C VAL A 119 -2.52 1.72 -20.20
N ALA A 120 -3.50 2.16 -21.00
CA ALA A 120 -4.85 1.62 -20.92
C ALA A 120 -4.90 0.13 -21.22
N HIS A 121 -4.05 -0.37 -22.12
CA HIS A 121 -4.01 -1.77 -22.57
C HIS A 121 -2.84 -2.57 -22.01
N THR A 122 -1.97 -1.96 -21.20
CA THR A 122 -0.81 -2.66 -20.60
C THR A 122 -1.18 -3.29 -19.25
N GLY A 123 -0.82 -4.56 -19.06
CA GLY A 123 -0.93 -5.23 -17.75
C GLY A 123 0.06 -4.63 -16.75
N VAL A 124 -0.44 -4.05 -15.67
CA VAL A 124 0.38 -3.31 -14.68
C VAL A 124 0.05 -3.70 -13.24
N ALA A 125 1.03 -3.54 -12.36
CA ALA A 125 0.83 -3.55 -10.91
C ALA A 125 1.10 -2.14 -10.36
N VAL A 126 0.08 -1.48 -9.83
CA VAL A 126 0.19 -0.15 -9.23
C VAL A 126 0.05 -0.26 -7.72
N LEU A 127 0.90 0.44 -6.97
CA LEU A 127 0.76 0.61 -5.52
C LEU A 127 0.43 2.08 -5.21
N LEU A 128 -0.78 2.33 -4.77
CA LEU A 128 -1.22 3.66 -4.36
C LEU A 128 -0.94 3.86 -2.87
N ILE A 129 -0.01 4.77 -2.59
CA ILE A 129 0.51 5.06 -1.24
C ILE A 129 -0.13 6.37 -0.74
N GLY A 130 -0.39 6.47 0.56
CA GLY A 130 -0.83 7.74 1.15
C GLY A 130 -1.44 7.59 2.54
N PRO A 131 -1.71 8.69 3.25
CA PRO A 131 -2.27 8.68 4.59
C PRO A 131 -3.73 8.18 4.63
N ALA A 132 -4.23 7.91 5.82
CA ALA A 132 -5.65 7.73 6.05
C ALA A 132 -6.39 9.00 5.59
N GLY A 133 -7.52 8.87 4.89
CA GLY A 133 -8.23 10.05 4.35
C GLY A 133 -7.75 10.55 2.98
N ALA A 134 -6.60 10.09 2.45
CA ALA A 134 -6.12 10.51 1.13
C ALA A 134 -7.03 10.10 -0.06
N GLY A 135 -7.96 9.17 0.14
CA GLY A 135 -8.85 8.69 -0.92
C GLY A 135 -8.33 7.50 -1.73
N LYS A 136 -7.25 6.85 -1.28
CA LYS A 136 -6.59 5.73 -1.99
C LYS A 136 -7.56 4.67 -2.50
N THR A 137 -8.32 4.05 -1.60
CA THR A 137 -9.24 2.95 -1.94
C THR A 137 -10.34 3.38 -2.90
N THR A 138 -10.84 4.62 -2.76
CA THR A 138 -11.86 5.18 -3.65
C THR A 138 -11.30 5.38 -5.06
N VAL A 139 -10.12 5.99 -5.15
CA VAL A 139 -9.43 6.22 -6.44
C VAL A 139 -9.02 4.88 -7.08
N ALA A 140 -8.50 3.94 -6.29
CA ALA A 140 -8.09 2.62 -6.76
C ALA A 140 -9.26 1.84 -7.39
N ARG A 141 -10.42 1.80 -6.72
CA ARG A 141 -11.63 1.15 -7.22
C ARG A 141 -12.14 1.82 -8.49
N TYR A 142 -12.27 3.16 -8.46
CA TYR A 142 -12.71 3.93 -9.61
C TYR A 142 -11.82 3.73 -10.83
N TRP A 143 -10.50 3.73 -10.63
CA TRP A 143 -9.52 3.52 -11.69
C TRP A 143 -9.61 2.09 -12.25
N ALA A 144 -9.66 1.07 -11.38
CA ALA A 144 -9.75 -0.33 -11.79
C ALA A 144 -11.02 -0.63 -12.61
N GLU A 145 -12.17 -0.07 -12.20
CA GLU A 145 -13.46 -0.26 -12.88
C GLU A 145 -13.53 0.34 -14.30
N ARG A 146 -12.66 1.29 -14.60
CA ARG A 146 -12.66 2.00 -15.90
C ARG A 146 -11.55 1.60 -16.84
N ARG A 147 -10.72 0.65 -16.40
CA ARG A 147 -9.67 0.10 -17.26
C ARG A 147 -10.27 -0.74 -18.39
N PRO A 148 -9.77 -0.61 -19.63
CA PRO A 148 -10.20 -1.47 -20.74
C PRO A 148 -9.67 -2.90 -20.63
N VAL A 149 -8.69 -3.15 -19.74
CA VAL A 149 -8.15 -4.48 -19.44
C VAL A 149 -8.62 -4.96 -18.07
N PRO A 150 -8.80 -6.27 -17.85
CA PRO A 150 -9.15 -6.81 -16.56
C PRO A 150 -8.20 -6.30 -15.46
N THR A 151 -8.75 -5.70 -14.41
CA THR A 151 -7.97 -5.06 -13.36
C THR A 151 -8.59 -5.35 -11.99
N ALA A 152 -7.79 -5.91 -11.08
CA ALA A 152 -8.18 -6.18 -9.70
C ALA A 152 -7.80 -5.00 -8.79
N SER A 153 -8.71 -4.59 -7.90
CA SER A 153 -8.43 -3.64 -6.83
C SER A 153 -8.29 -4.38 -5.50
N ILE A 154 -7.13 -4.25 -4.86
CA ILE A 154 -6.77 -4.99 -3.64
C ILE A 154 -6.40 -3.98 -2.55
N SER A 155 -7.29 -3.79 -1.57
CA SER A 155 -7.02 -2.93 -0.42
C SER A 155 -6.37 -3.73 0.71
N LEU A 156 -5.26 -3.23 1.24
CA LEU A 156 -4.58 -3.85 2.37
C LEU A 156 -5.49 -3.88 3.61
N ASP A 157 -6.23 -2.82 3.86
CA ASP A 157 -7.13 -2.75 5.01
C ASP A 157 -8.28 -3.76 4.90
N ASP A 158 -8.83 -3.98 3.69
CA ASP A 158 -9.85 -5.01 3.47
C ASP A 158 -9.30 -6.40 3.82
N VAL A 159 -8.09 -6.71 3.39
CA VAL A 159 -7.42 -8.01 3.68
C VAL A 159 -7.11 -8.17 5.17
N ARG A 160 -6.72 -7.09 5.87
CA ARG A 160 -6.53 -7.12 7.33
C ARG A 160 -7.85 -7.47 8.05
N GLU A 161 -8.95 -6.90 7.62
CA GLU A 161 -10.27 -7.10 8.20
C GLU A 161 -10.84 -8.52 7.94
N TRP A 162 -10.18 -9.35 7.13
CA TRP A 162 -10.50 -10.80 7.04
C TRP A 162 -10.22 -11.53 8.36
N VAL A 163 -9.32 -11.01 9.20
CA VAL A 163 -9.12 -11.50 10.57
C VAL A 163 -10.29 -11.08 11.43
N ARG A 164 -11.33 -11.91 11.54
CA ARG A 164 -12.57 -11.57 12.26
C ARG A 164 -12.45 -11.76 13.77
N ALA A 165 -11.75 -12.80 14.22
CA ALA A 165 -11.44 -13.02 15.62
C ALA A 165 -9.99 -12.63 15.91
N GLY A 166 -9.75 -11.83 16.94
CA GLY A 166 -8.42 -11.35 17.31
C GLY A 166 -7.87 -10.28 16.35
N PHE A 167 -8.73 -9.57 15.63
CA PHE A 167 -8.34 -8.42 14.83
C PHE A 167 -7.64 -7.37 15.71
N ALA A 168 -6.48 -6.89 15.26
CA ALA A 168 -5.77 -5.78 15.90
C ALA A 168 -6.40 -4.46 15.44
N ASP A 169 -7.32 -3.93 16.27
CA ASP A 169 -7.99 -2.66 15.98
C ASP A 169 -6.98 -1.51 16.00
N PRO A 170 -6.81 -0.76 14.91
CA PRO A 170 -5.85 0.34 14.86
C PRO A 170 -6.14 1.45 15.89
N ARG A 171 -7.40 1.59 16.35
CA ARG A 171 -7.78 2.56 17.39
C ARG A 171 -7.30 2.19 18.79
N ALA A 172 -6.92 0.93 19.01
CA ALA A 172 -6.32 0.48 20.28
C ALA A 172 -4.83 0.80 20.40
N GLY A 173 -4.25 1.47 19.40
CA GLY A 173 -2.83 1.73 19.29
C GLY A 173 -2.09 0.65 18.51
N TRP A 174 -0.81 0.89 18.26
CA TRP A 174 0.06 0.00 17.49
C TRP A 174 0.87 -0.90 18.43
N ASP A 175 0.74 -2.20 18.27
CA ASP A 175 1.44 -3.24 19.03
C ASP A 175 2.07 -4.30 18.09
N ASP A 176 2.76 -5.29 18.66
CA ASP A 176 3.40 -6.38 17.90
C ASP A 176 2.37 -7.21 17.10
N ARG A 177 1.15 -7.33 17.61
CA ARG A 177 0.06 -8.04 16.94
C ARG A 177 -0.44 -7.25 15.73
N SER A 178 -0.55 -5.92 15.86
CA SER A 178 -0.86 -5.03 14.74
C SER A 178 0.19 -5.15 13.64
N GLU A 179 1.48 -5.11 14.01
CA GLU A 179 2.59 -5.27 13.08
C GLU A 179 2.56 -6.64 12.37
N ALA A 180 2.31 -7.72 13.13
CA ALA A 180 2.23 -9.07 12.58
C ALA A 180 1.07 -9.21 11.58
N GLN A 181 -0.12 -8.67 11.89
CA GLN A 181 -1.27 -8.68 11.00
C GLN A 181 -1.05 -7.82 9.75
N TYR A 182 -0.40 -6.67 9.86
CA TYR A 182 -0.01 -5.85 8.72
C TYR A 182 0.95 -6.57 7.78
N ARG A 183 1.98 -7.21 8.33
CA ARG A 183 2.93 -8.00 7.53
C ARG A 183 2.26 -9.17 6.82
N LEU A 184 1.34 -9.84 7.51
CA LEU A 184 0.58 -10.94 6.92
C LEU A 184 -0.30 -10.45 5.78
N ALA A 185 -1.08 -9.39 6.01
CA ALA A 185 -1.95 -8.80 5.00
C ALA A 185 -1.16 -8.35 3.76
N ARG A 186 0.00 -7.69 3.94
CA ARG A 186 0.87 -7.28 2.84
C ARG A 186 1.35 -8.47 1.99
N ARG A 187 1.74 -9.58 2.65
CA ARG A 187 2.12 -10.82 1.94
C ARG A 187 0.95 -11.43 1.19
N THR A 188 -0.24 -11.43 1.80
CA THR A 188 -1.47 -11.93 1.19
C THR A 188 -1.86 -11.11 -0.05
N CYS A 189 -1.83 -9.78 0.06
CA CYS A 189 -2.06 -8.88 -1.08
C CYS A 189 -1.03 -9.12 -2.20
N GLY A 190 0.25 -9.24 -1.85
CA GLY A 190 1.31 -9.49 -2.83
C GLY A 190 1.18 -10.85 -3.51
N PHE A 191 0.76 -11.90 -2.79
CA PHE A 191 0.46 -13.20 -3.37
C PHE A 191 -0.71 -13.10 -4.35
N ALA A 192 -1.82 -12.45 -3.95
CA ALA A 192 -2.96 -12.24 -4.81
C ALA A 192 -2.59 -11.45 -6.08
N ALA A 193 -1.83 -10.36 -5.93
CA ALA A 193 -1.38 -9.56 -7.06
C ALA A 193 -0.55 -10.38 -8.06
N ARG A 194 0.43 -11.17 -7.59
CA ARG A 194 1.22 -12.05 -8.48
C ARG A 194 0.35 -13.06 -9.21
N ASN A 195 -0.64 -13.63 -8.51
CA ASN A 195 -1.55 -14.60 -9.13
C ASN A 195 -2.40 -13.95 -10.23
N TYR A 196 -2.93 -12.76 -9.99
CA TYR A 196 -3.66 -12.01 -11.02
C TYR A 196 -2.77 -11.64 -12.20
N LEU A 197 -1.58 -11.09 -11.95
CA LEU A 197 -0.62 -10.72 -13.01
C LEU A 197 -0.20 -11.92 -13.86
N ALA A 198 0.04 -13.07 -13.24
CA ALA A 198 0.37 -14.32 -13.94
C ALA A 198 -0.76 -14.81 -14.86
N ASN A 199 -1.99 -14.35 -14.64
CA ASN A 199 -3.16 -14.64 -15.46
C ASN A 199 -3.59 -13.45 -16.35
N GLY A 200 -2.68 -12.48 -16.59
CA GLY A 200 -2.94 -11.35 -17.48
C GLY A 200 -3.88 -10.29 -16.92
N ILE A 201 -4.14 -10.30 -15.60
CA ILE A 201 -5.01 -9.34 -14.92
C ILE A 201 -4.13 -8.31 -14.22
N SER A 202 -4.31 -7.03 -14.56
CA SER A 202 -3.66 -5.91 -13.85
C SER A 202 -4.11 -5.81 -12.41
N CYS A 203 -3.30 -5.15 -11.57
CA CYS A 203 -3.65 -4.93 -10.17
C CYS A 203 -3.39 -3.49 -9.76
N ILE A 204 -4.28 -2.95 -8.94
CA ILE A 204 -4.00 -1.77 -8.13
C ILE A 204 -4.16 -2.13 -6.65
N LEU A 205 -3.12 -1.81 -5.89
CA LEU A 205 -3.07 -2.05 -4.45
C LEU A 205 -3.05 -0.71 -3.72
N ASP A 206 -3.56 -0.65 -2.50
CA ASP A 206 -3.44 0.54 -1.66
C ASP A 206 -2.89 0.21 -0.26
N ASP A 207 -1.98 1.06 0.24
CA ASP A 207 -1.35 0.92 1.56
C ASP A 207 -0.86 2.29 2.08
N ALA A 208 -0.71 2.40 3.39
CA ALA A 208 -0.03 3.50 4.06
C ALA A 208 1.46 3.18 4.26
N VAL A 209 2.27 3.30 3.21
CA VAL A 209 3.71 3.01 3.25
C VAL A 209 4.48 4.24 3.70
N PHE A 210 5.34 4.08 4.70
CA PHE A 210 6.15 5.16 5.26
C PHE A 210 7.54 5.24 4.63
N PRO A 211 8.02 6.45 4.26
CA PRO A 211 9.33 6.63 3.64
C PRO A 211 10.50 6.33 4.59
N ASP A 212 10.31 6.51 5.90
CA ASP A 212 11.29 6.23 6.95
C ASP A 212 11.53 4.73 7.21
N ARG A 213 10.78 3.85 6.56
CA ARG A 213 10.93 2.39 6.66
C ARG A 213 11.03 1.71 5.28
N PRO A 214 12.03 2.06 4.47
CA PRO A 214 12.07 1.66 3.06
C PRO A 214 12.12 0.14 2.87
N ALA A 215 12.88 -0.59 3.70
CA ALA A 215 13.02 -2.04 3.56
C ALA A 215 11.74 -2.83 3.87
N VAL A 216 11.00 -2.40 4.90
CA VAL A 216 9.73 -3.04 5.30
C VAL A 216 8.57 -2.55 4.45
N GLY A 217 8.55 -1.25 4.14
CA GLY A 217 7.51 -0.59 3.35
C GLY A 217 7.61 -0.91 1.87
N LEU A 218 8.16 0.00 1.09
CA LEU A 218 8.21 -0.11 -0.37
C LEU A 218 9.03 -1.32 -0.86
N GLY A 219 10.21 -1.56 -0.24
CA GLY A 219 11.02 -2.74 -0.53
C GLY A 219 10.30 -4.06 -0.21
N GLY A 220 9.45 -4.07 0.82
CA GLY A 220 8.57 -5.19 1.13
C GLY A 220 7.57 -5.46 0.00
N TRP A 221 6.92 -4.43 -0.49
CA TRP A 221 5.99 -4.53 -1.61
C TRP A 221 6.68 -5.01 -2.89
N LYS A 222 7.86 -4.46 -3.21
CA LYS A 222 8.66 -4.89 -4.36
C LYS A 222 9.00 -6.38 -4.31
N ARG A 223 9.39 -6.90 -3.12
CA ARG A 223 9.64 -8.35 -2.93
C ARG A 223 8.38 -9.20 -3.08
N HIS A 224 7.22 -8.69 -2.66
CA HIS A 224 5.98 -9.46 -2.67
C HIS A 224 5.25 -9.43 -4.01
N VAL A 225 5.32 -8.34 -4.77
CA VAL A 225 4.65 -8.19 -6.07
C VAL A 225 5.60 -8.47 -7.23
N GLY A 226 6.81 -7.90 -7.17
CA GLY A 226 7.82 -8.02 -8.22
C GLY A 226 8.41 -6.66 -8.61
N PRO A 227 9.46 -6.67 -9.46
CA PRO A 227 10.19 -5.46 -9.85
C PRO A 227 9.36 -4.50 -10.72
N GLY A 228 8.32 -4.99 -11.38
CA GLY A 228 7.41 -4.17 -12.21
C GLY A 228 6.33 -3.42 -11.42
N LEU A 229 6.39 -3.41 -10.08
CA LEU A 229 5.46 -2.63 -9.26
C LEU A 229 5.69 -1.12 -9.47
N ILE A 230 4.63 -0.39 -9.74
CA ILE A 230 4.64 1.06 -9.95
C ILE A 230 4.06 1.75 -8.72
N PRO A 231 4.89 2.34 -7.84
CA PRO A 231 4.41 3.12 -6.70
C PRO A 231 4.01 4.53 -7.14
N VAL A 232 2.86 4.99 -6.65
CA VAL A 232 2.37 6.36 -6.80
C VAL A 232 1.88 6.85 -5.44
N VAL A 233 2.30 8.04 -5.05
CA VAL A 233 1.92 8.63 -3.76
C VAL A 233 0.72 9.56 -3.96
N LEU A 234 -0.33 9.38 -3.16
CA LEU A 234 -1.49 10.25 -3.09
C LEU A 234 -1.41 11.04 -1.77
N LEU A 235 -1.09 12.32 -1.86
CA LEU A 235 -0.77 13.15 -0.70
C LEU A 235 -1.46 14.52 -0.79
N PRO A 236 -2.77 14.59 -0.47
CA PRO A 236 -3.51 15.84 -0.36
C PRO A 236 -3.10 16.62 0.90
N GLY A 237 -3.48 17.88 0.99
CA GLY A 237 -3.26 18.71 2.17
C GLY A 237 -3.87 18.11 3.45
N LEU A 238 -3.28 18.45 4.59
CA LEU A 238 -3.70 17.89 5.89
C LEU A 238 -5.15 18.22 6.22
N ASP A 239 -5.61 19.43 5.95
CA ASP A 239 -6.99 19.90 6.13
C ASP A 239 -8.00 18.98 5.42
N VAL A 240 -7.72 18.67 4.17
CA VAL A 240 -8.56 17.76 3.35
C VAL A 240 -8.54 16.33 3.88
N VAL A 241 -7.39 15.88 4.36
CA VAL A 241 -7.24 14.54 4.95
C VAL A 241 -8.06 14.43 6.25
N LEU A 242 -8.01 15.44 7.10
CA LEU A 242 -8.78 15.51 8.35
C LEU A 242 -10.28 15.54 8.08
N GLU A 243 -10.75 16.38 7.15
CA GLU A 243 -12.15 16.45 6.73
C GLU A 243 -12.65 15.07 6.25
N ARG A 244 -11.91 14.45 5.35
CA ARG A 244 -12.26 13.11 4.82
C ARG A 244 -12.20 12.03 5.89
N ASN A 245 -11.29 12.13 6.88
CA ASN A 245 -11.23 11.21 8.00
C ASN A 245 -12.43 11.38 8.93
N ALA A 246 -12.89 12.61 9.17
CA ALA A 246 -14.06 12.88 9.99
C ALA A 246 -15.34 12.24 9.42
N ALA A 247 -15.45 12.12 8.10
CA ALA A 247 -16.55 11.43 7.43
C ALA A 247 -16.49 9.88 7.50
N ARG A 248 -15.39 9.30 8.01
CA ARG A 248 -15.22 7.86 8.14
C ARG A 248 -15.93 7.32 9.39
N THR A 249 -16.20 6.04 9.37
CA THR A 249 -16.83 5.32 10.49
C THR A 249 -16.07 4.05 10.85
N GLY A 250 -16.39 3.49 12.03
CA GLY A 250 -15.84 2.20 12.45
C GLY A 250 -14.33 2.23 12.70
N THR A 251 -13.68 1.12 12.43
CA THR A 251 -12.23 0.89 12.64
C THR A 251 -11.33 1.72 11.74
N ARG A 252 -11.88 2.33 10.70
CA ARG A 252 -11.13 3.12 9.72
C ARG A 252 -11.05 4.61 10.04
N ARG A 253 -11.80 5.08 11.04
CA ARG A 253 -11.70 6.43 11.55
C ARG A 253 -10.64 6.49 12.65
N LEU A 254 -9.58 7.23 12.39
CA LEU A 254 -8.51 7.52 13.35
C LEU A 254 -8.79 8.84 14.07
N SER A 255 -8.09 9.10 15.16
CA SER A 255 -8.07 10.43 15.78
C SER A 255 -7.39 11.44 14.85
N ASP A 256 -7.73 12.72 14.98
CA ASP A 256 -7.14 13.78 14.15
C ASP A 256 -5.64 13.92 14.41
N GLU A 257 -5.19 13.68 15.65
CA GLU A 257 -3.78 13.66 16.02
C GLU A 257 -3.00 12.53 15.32
N GLU A 258 -3.56 11.32 15.29
CA GLU A 258 -2.95 10.18 14.56
C GLU A 258 -2.88 10.46 13.07
N VAL A 259 -3.95 11.01 12.49
CA VAL A 259 -4.01 11.38 11.08
C VAL A 259 -2.94 12.44 10.76
N ALA A 260 -2.83 13.48 11.59
CA ALA A 260 -1.80 14.53 11.41
C ALA A 260 -0.38 13.95 11.51
N THR A 261 -0.15 13.06 12.47
CA THR A 261 1.13 12.37 12.66
C THR A 261 1.48 11.52 11.43
N ILE A 262 0.54 10.72 10.94
CA ILE A 262 0.71 9.88 9.74
C ILE A 262 0.97 10.76 8.52
N HIS A 263 0.19 11.83 8.33
CA HIS A 263 0.35 12.76 7.22
C HIS A 263 1.72 13.43 7.22
N GLY A 264 2.18 13.91 8.38
CA GLY A 264 3.50 14.53 8.54
C GLY A 264 4.64 13.56 8.17
N ARG A 265 4.54 12.29 8.55
CA ARG A 265 5.52 11.26 8.15
C ARG A 265 5.50 11.00 6.64
N MET A 266 4.33 11.09 6.00
CA MET A 266 4.21 10.91 4.55
C MET A 266 4.85 12.04 3.74
N ALA A 267 5.03 13.23 4.32
CA ALA A 267 5.75 14.34 3.69
C ALA A 267 7.20 13.96 3.30
N GLY A 268 7.79 12.96 3.95
CA GLY A 268 9.09 12.41 3.57
C GLY A 268 9.14 11.78 2.16
N TRP A 269 7.99 11.57 1.50
CA TRP A 269 7.97 11.17 0.10
C TRP A 269 8.34 12.30 -0.86
N TYR A 270 8.22 13.58 -0.45
CA TYR A 270 8.73 14.69 -1.25
C TYR A 270 10.24 14.54 -1.44
N GLY A 271 10.69 14.60 -2.68
CA GLY A 271 12.11 14.38 -3.01
C GLY A 271 12.52 12.91 -3.18
N SER A 272 11.62 11.94 -3.03
CA SER A 272 11.90 10.51 -3.24
C SER A 272 12.06 10.11 -4.72
N GLY A 273 11.68 10.98 -5.65
CA GLY A 273 11.61 10.66 -7.08
C GLY A 273 10.35 9.89 -7.50
N LEU A 274 9.49 9.48 -6.55
CA LEU A 274 8.22 8.87 -6.86
C LEU A 274 7.21 9.89 -7.38
N PRO A 275 6.29 9.51 -8.28
CA PRO A 275 5.15 10.34 -8.65
C PRO A 275 4.28 10.65 -7.42
N ILE A 276 4.04 11.94 -7.17
CA ILE A 276 3.17 12.41 -6.09
C ILE A 276 1.98 13.14 -6.71
N ILE A 277 0.79 12.76 -6.30
CA ILE A 277 -0.47 13.38 -6.70
C ILE A 277 -1.07 14.08 -5.49
N ASP A 278 -1.16 15.39 -5.54
CA ASP A 278 -2.00 16.19 -4.64
C ASP A 278 -3.42 16.24 -5.20
N ASN A 279 -4.33 15.56 -4.56
CA ASN A 279 -5.74 15.53 -4.94
C ASN A 279 -6.64 16.36 -4.01
N SER A 280 -6.09 17.39 -3.37
CA SER A 280 -6.84 18.27 -2.46
C SER A 280 -8.03 18.94 -3.16
N ARG A 281 -7.85 19.33 -4.41
CA ARG A 281 -8.84 20.07 -5.21
C ARG A 281 -9.43 19.27 -6.37
N HIS A 282 -9.18 17.96 -6.39
CA HIS A 282 -9.59 17.10 -7.50
C HIS A 282 -10.62 16.07 -7.06
N ASP A 283 -11.61 15.87 -7.90
CA ASP A 283 -12.54 14.76 -7.77
C ASP A 283 -11.85 13.41 -8.09
N VAL A 284 -12.57 12.34 -7.86
CA VAL A 284 -12.07 10.99 -8.07
C VAL A 284 -11.71 10.74 -9.53
N ALA A 285 -12.51 11.25 -10.47
CA ALA A 285 -12.31 11.06 -11.90
C ALA A 285 -11.04 11.78 -12.39
N THR A 286 -10.82 13.00 -11.95
CA THR A 286 -9.61 13.77 -12.27
C THR A 286 -8.38 13.14 -11.64
N THR A 287 -8.48 12.71 -10.37
CA THR A 287 -7.38 12.01 -9.69
C THR A 287 -7.01 10.71 -10.42
N ALA A 288 -7.99 9.95 -10.90
CA ALA A 288 -7.74 8.73 -11.67
C ALA A 288 -7.03 9.02 -13.01
N ARG A 289 -7.35 10.12 -13.71
CA ARG A 289 -6.60 10.53 -14.91
C ARG A 289 -5.16 10.91 -14.58
N MET A 290 -4.94 11.65 -13.49
CA MET A 290 -3.57 11.96 -13.02
C MET A 290 -2.80 10.69 -12.68
N LEU A 291 -3.49 9.67 -12.17
CA LEU A 291 -2.90 8.36 -11.91
C LEU A 291 -2.49 7.67 -13.22
N ASP A 292 -3.32 7.68 -14.26
CA ASP A 292 -2.97 7.16 -15.59
C ASP A 292 -1.71 7.82 -16.15
N GLU A 293 -1.64 9.15 -16.06
CA GLU A 293 -0.45 9.90 -16.49
C GLU A 293 0.80 9.54 -15.67
N ALA A 294 0.67 9.36 -14.35
CA ALA A 294 1.77 8.97 -13.49
C ALA A 294 2.26 7.55 -13.82
N VAL A 295 1.34 6.62 -14.07
CA VAL A 295 1.65 5.25 -14.48
C VAL A 295 2.32 5.25 -15.86
N ALA A 296 1.82 6.02 -16.83
CA ALA A 296 2.42 6.15 -18.17
C ALA A 296 3.87 6.65 -18.10
N ARG A 297 4.11 7.71 -17.32
CA ARG A 297 5.47 8.24 -17.11
C ARG A 297 6.38 7.20 -16.47
N SER A 298 5.91 6.46 -15.47
CA SER A 298 6.70 5.44 -14.78
C SER A 298 7.02 4.24 -15.66
N LEU A 299 6.17 3.89 -16.62
CA LEU A 299 6.45 2.86 -17.62
C LEU A 299 7.51 3.31 -18.64
N SER A 300 7.45 4.58 -19.05
CA SER A 300 8.41 5.15 -20.02
C SER A 300 9.76 5.46 -19.39
N SER A 301 9.78 5.85 -18.11
CA SER A 301 11.00 6.20 -17.35
C SER A 301 10.81 5.75 -15.90
N PRO A 302 11.14 4.48 -15.61
CA PRO A 302 10.98 3.94 -14.26
C PRO A 302 11.80 4.74 -13.24
N PRO A 303 11.18 5.20 -12.14
CA PRO A 303 11.91 5.88 -11.08
C PRO A 303 12.90 4.91 -10.41
N ALA A 304 14.10 5.42 -10.10
CA ALA A 304 15.09 4.68 -9.32
C ALA A 304 14.67 4.70 -7.84
N TRP A 305 14.17 3.58 -7.32
CA TRP A 305 13.77 3.40 -5.92
C TRP A 305 14.00 1.98 -5.39
#